data_e2a601cedb8db6aaf68a5c2c98745bab
#
_entry.id   e2a601cedb8db6aaf68a5c2c98745bab
#
_cell.length_a   1.000
_cell.length_b   1.000
_cell.length_c   1.000
_cell.angle_alpha   90.00
_cell.angle_beta   90.00
_cell.angle_gamma   90.00
#
_symmetry.space_group_name_H-M   'P 1'
#
loop_
_entity.id
_entity.type
_entity.pdbx_description
1 polymer ?
#
loop_
_entity_poly.entity_id
_entity_poly.type
_entity_poly.pdbx_seq_one_letter_code
_entity_poly.pdbx_strand_id
1 'polypeptide(L)'
;MQIYKLNKEDIPGVWLTIRPFLDSALNKYEVSKKFPLECVLRDLVSGASQGWVIVNDSGVVVSAIVTEIEHYPLGDTVIIFLMGGESMGDWGDLLHNAIVKYAEEMGAKWIETGSRRGIGKLFYDRLGYKRRYESYSYEVKCE
;
A
#
# COMPACT_ATOMS: atom_id res chain seq x y z
N MET A 1 -4.10 -14.07 -12.23
CA MET A 1 -3.35 -13.22 -11.29
C MET A 1 -3.50 -13.72 -9.87
N GLN A 2 -2.44 -13.61 -9.10
CA GLN A 2 -2.44 -13.99 -7.69
C GLN A 2 -1.78 -12.90 -6.86
N ILE A 3 -2.22 -12.78 -5.59
CA ILE A 3 -1.63 -11.87 -4.64
C ILE A 3 -1.00 -12.66 -3.49
N TYR A 4 0.18 -12.23 -3.05
CA TYR A 4 0.89 -12.85 -1.94
C TYR A 4 1.30 -11.80 -0.93
N LYS A 5 1.04 -12.09 0.36
CA LYS A 5 1.65 -11.34 1.45
C LYS A 5 3.06 -11.89 1.67
N LEU A 6 4.05 -11.01 1.63
CA LEU A 6 5.45 -11.41 1.83
C LEU A 6 5.75 -11.56 3.33
N ASN A 7 6.53 -12.58 3.67
CA ASN A 7 7.11 -12.66 4.99
C ASN A 7 8.29 -11.69 5.09
N LYS A 8 8.50 -11.10 6.27
CA LYS A 8 9.59 -10.13 6.44
C LYS A 8 10.97 -10.71 6.11
N GLU A 9 11.15 -12.03 6.31
CA GLU A 9 12.38 -12.73 6.00
C GLU A 9 12.65 -12.84 4.50
N ASP A 10 11.61 -12.77 3.68
CA ASP A 10 11.71 -12.87 2.22
C ASP A 10 12.02 -11.53 1.55
N ILE A 11 11.84 -10.42 2.27
CA ILE A 11 12.01 -9.08 1.71
C ILE A 11 13.39 -8.86 1.08
N PRO A 12 14.51 -9.20 1.73
CA PRO A 12 15.82 -9.00 1.10
C PRO A 12 15.96 -9.69 -0.26
N GLY A 13 15.38 -10.87 -0.40
CA GLY A 13 15.46 -11.65 -1.63
C GLY A 13 14.62 -11.13 -2.78
N VAL A 14 13.57 -10.36 -2.50
CA VAL A 14 12.66 -9.80 -3.52
C VAL A 14 12.79 -8.29 -3.68
N TRP A 15 13.64 -7.65 -2.89
CA TRP A 15 13.74 -6.19 -2.84
C TRP A 15 14.03 -5.55 -4.19
N LEU A 16 14.98 -6.10 -4.95
CA LEU A 16 15.30 -5.56 -6.27
C LEU A 16 14.12 -5.64 -7.25
N THR A 17 13.24 -6.61 -7.06
CA THR A 17 12.04 -6.76 -7.89
C THR A 17 10.94 -5.77 -7.51
N ILE A 18 10.70 -5.57 -6.22
CA ILE A 18 9.61 -4.70 -5.75
C ILE A 18 10.00 -3.22 -5.67
N ARG A 19 11.27 -2.94 -5.52
CA ARG A 19 11.80 -1.59 -5.37
C ARG A 19 11.30 -0.60 -6.42
N PRO A 20 11.32 -0.90 -7.74
CA PRO A 20 10.88 0.05 -8.75
C PRO A 20 9.41 0.47 -8.61
N PHE A 21 8.56 -0.46 -8.21
CA PHE A 21 7.14 -0.16 -7.98
C PHE A 21 6.95 0.78 -6.80
N LEU A 22 7.67 0.54 -5.71
CA LEU A 22 7.57 1.34 -4.50
C LEU A 22 8.20 2.73 -4.68
N ASP A 23 9.31 2.81 -5.39
CA ASP A 23 9.95 4.09 -5.72
C ASP A 23 9.02 4.95 -6.58
N SER A 24 8.40 4.36 -7.58
CA SER A 24 7.41 5.06 -8.41
C SER A 24 6.24 5.59 -7.58
N ALA A 25 5.73 4.78 -6.64
CA ALA A 25 4.63 5.18 -5.76
C ALA A 25 5.03 6.36 -4.86
N LEU A 26 6.23 6.33 -4.28
CA LEU A 26 6.74 7.42 -3.45
C LEU A 26 6.83 8.73 -4.23
N ASN A 27 7.28 8.67 -5.47
CA ASN A 27 7.51 9.87 -6.28
C ASN A 27 6.22 10.51 -6.79
N LYS A 28 5.15 9.73 -6.98
CA LYS A 28 3.87 10.24 -7.49
C LYS A 28 3.22 11.31 -6.62
N TYR A 29 3.39 11.23 -5.30
CA TYR A 29 2.75 12.13 -4.34
C TYR A 29 3.75 12.94 -3.54
N GLU A 30 4.99 13.02 -3.99
CA GLU A 30 6.09 13.67 -3.29
C GLU A 30 6.34 13.10 -1.88
N VAL A 31 5.87 11.89 -1.63
CA VAL A 31 6.06 11.22 -0.34
C VAL A 31 7.55 10.97 -0.09
N SER A 32 8.34 10.79 -1.17
CA SER A 32 9.78 10.61 -1.10
C SER A 32 10.51 11.75 -0.39
N LYS A 33 9.94 12.95 -0.35
CA LYS A 33 10.48 14.08 0.40
C LYS A 33 10.40 13.90 1.90
N LYS A 34 9.43 13.11 2.36
CA LYS A 34 9.17 12.84 3.78
C LYS A 34 9.61 11.45 4.20
N PHE A 35 9.57 10.50 3.27
CA PHE A 35 9.78 9.09 3.55
C PHE A 35 10.67 8.47 2.47
N PRO A 36 11.98 8.37 2.72
CA PRO A 36 12.88 7.79 1.73
C PRO A 36 12.70 6.29 1.59
N LEU A 37 13.06 5.76 0.42
CA LEU A 37 12.91 4.34 0.09
C LEU A 37 13.62 3.41 1.08
N GLU A 38 14.75 3.85 1.64
CA GLU A 38 15.50 3.09 2.65
C GLU A 38 14.67 2.85 3.92
N CYS A 39 13.81 3.80 4.28
CA CYS A 39 12.92 3.65 5.42
C CYS A 39 11.79 2.66 5.13
N VAL A 40 11.31 2.61 3.88
CA VAL A 40 10.35 1.60 3.46
C VAL A 40 10.96 0.20 3.60
N LEU A 41 12.18 0.01 3.12
CA LEU A 41 12.89 -1.27 3.26
C LEU A 41 13.08 -1.64 4.74
N ARG A 42 13.53 -0.70 5.55
CA ARG A 42 13.71 -0.92 6.99
C ARG A 42 12.43 -1.42 7.66
N ASP A 43 11.31 -0.80 7.37
CA ASP A 43 10.03 -1.14 7.99
C ASP A 43 9.49 -2.49 7.49
N LEU A 44 9.73 -2.82 6.23
CA LEU A 44 9.37 -4.14 5.69
C LEU A 44 10.20 -5.26 6.33
N VAL A 45 11.50 -5.05 6.48
CA VAL A 45 12.40 -6.04 7.06
C VAL A 45 12.14 -6.25 8.55
N SER A 46 11.80 -5.18 9.27
CA SER A 46 11.50 -5.26 10.70
C SER A 46 10.10 -5.82 10.99
N GLY A 47 9.22 -5.84 10.00
CA GLY A 47 7.83 -6.23 10.19
C GLY A 47 6.92 -5.09 10.67
N ALA A 48 7.44 -3.85 10.76
CA ALA A 48 6.63 -2.68 11.08
C ALA A 48 5.62 -2.38 9.97
N SER A 49 5.94 -2.75 8.74
CA SER A 49 5.04 -2.70 7.59
C SER A 49 4.92 -4.07 6.95
N GLN A 50 3.88 -4.29 6.17
CA GLN A 50 3.65 -5.53 5.44
C GLN A 50 3.81 -5.28 3.94
N GLY A 51 4.52 -6.17 3.26
CA GLY A 51 4.71 -6.15 1.81
C GLY A 51 3.81 -7.16 1.12
N TRP A 52 3.31 -6.78 -0.04
CA TRP A 52 2.44 -7.60 -0.88
C TRP A 52 2.90 -7.48 -2.32
N VAL A 53 2.78 -8.56 -3.07
CA VAL A 53 3.05 -8.58 -4.50
C VAL A 53 1.90 -9.19 -5.24
N ILE A 54 1.65 -8.69 -6.44
CA ILE A 54 0.70 -9.26 -7.40
C ILE A 54 1.49 -9.82 -8.55
N VAL A 55 1.18 -11.06 -8.88
CA VAL A 55 1.89 -11.85 -9.90
C VAL A 55 0.90 -12.21 -10.98
N ASN A 56 1.27 -12.00 -12.24
CA ASN A 56 0.43 -12.38 -13.37
C ASN A 56 0.50 -13.89 -13.63
N ASP A 57 -0.25 -14.35 -14.62
CA ASP A 57 -0.31 -15.78 -14.95
C ASP A 57 1.00 -16.35 -15.49
N SER A 58 1.91 -15.49 -15.94
CA SER A 58 3.26 -15.87 -16.37
C SER A 58 4.29 -15.90 -15.24
N GLY A 59 3.86 -15.65 -14.00
CA GLY A 59 4.75 -15.63 -12.85
C GLY A 59 5.55 -14.33 -12.68
N VAL A 60 5.18 -13.26 -13.37
CA VAL A 60 5.87 -11.97 -13.30
C VAL A 60 5.17 -11.06 -12.31
N VAL A 61 5.94 -10.41 -11.43
CA VAL A 61 5.43 -9.41 -10.50
C VAL A 61 5.00 -8.16 -11.29
N VAL A 62 3.74 -7.77 -11.14
CA VAL A 62 3.18 -6.61 -11.84
C VAL A 62 2.83 -5.47 -10.91
N SER A 63 2.84 -5.70 -9.60
CA SER A 63 2.55 -4.67 -8.61
C SER A 63 3.17 -5.02 -7.27
N ALA A 64 3.51 -4.00 -6.50
CA ALA A 64 3.93 -4.13 -5.11
C ALA A 64 3.15 -3.13 -4.25
N ILE A 65 2.76 -3.58 -3.07
CA ILE A 65 1.93 -2.81 -2.14
C ILE A 65 2.56 -2.87 -0.76
N VAL A 66 2.48 -1.78 -0.02
CA VAL A 66 2.88 -1.71 1.39
C VAL A 66 1.68 -1.32 2.22
N THR A 67 1.41 -2.09 3.27
CA THR A 67 0.38 -1.78 4.25
C THR A 67 0.99 -1.58 5.62
N GLU A 68 0.27 -0.87 6.48
CA GLU A 68 0.62 -0.64 7.88
C GLU A 68 -0.63 -0.83 8.73
N ILE A 69 -0.44 -1.12 10.00
CA ILE A 69 -1.56 -1.19 10.95
C ILE A 69 -1.44 0.01 11.89
N GLU A 70 -2.51 0.81 11.94
CA GLU A 70 -2.62 1.92 12.87
C GLU A 70 -3.59 1.54 13.99
N HIS A 71 -3.17 1.80 15.23
CA HIS A 71 -3.98 1.50 16.41
C HIS A 71 -4.70 2.76 16.88
N TYR A 72 -6.01 2.80 16.67
CA TYR A 72 -6.86 3.86 17.21
C TYR A 72 -7.53 3.39 18.50
N PRO A 73 -7.98 4.29 19.37
CA PRO A 73 -8.62 3.91 20.64
C PRO A 73 -9.79 2.95 20.51
N LEU A 74 -10.57 3.05 19.43
CA LEU A 74 -11.77 2.23 19.23
C LEU A 74 -11.57 1.07 18.28
N GLY A 75 -10.37 0.87 17.78
CA GLY A 75 -10.06 -0.26 16.89
C GLY A 75 -8.89 0.02 15.97
N ASP A 76 -8.41 -1.03 15.34
CA ASP A 76 -7.28 -0.96 14.41
C ASP A 76 -7.76 -0.71 13.00
N THR A 77 -6.91 -0.07 12.21
CA THR A 77 -7.11 0.11 10.78
C THR A 77 -5.90 -0.42 10.01
N VAL A 78 -6.17 -1.08 8.88
CA VAL A 78 -5.12 -1.42 7.92
C VAL A 78 -5.02 -0.27 6.93
N ILE A 79 -3.84 0.33 6.82
CA ILE A 79 -3.59 1.44 5.91
C ILE A 79 -2.84 0.92 4.71
N ILE A 80 -3.39 1.14 3.50
CA ILE A 80 -2.66 0.92 2.26
C ILE A 80 -1.81 2.18 2.05
N PHE A 81 -0.52 2.06 2.40
CA PHE A 81 0.40 3.19 2.41
C PHE A 81 0.99 3.48 1.03
N LEU A 82 1.49 2.45 0.36
CA LEU A 82 2.05 2.56 -0.99
C LEU A 82 1.44 1.51 -1.89
N MET A 83 1.24 1.88 -3.14
CA MET A 83 0.71 1.00 -4.15
C MET A 83 1.29 1.42 -5.50
N GLY A 84 2.18 0.59 -6.03
CA GLY A 84 2.84 0.83 -7.30
C GLY A 84 2.61 -0.32 -8.26
N GLY A 85 2.48 0.00 -9.54
CA GLY A 85 2.26 -0.97 -10.59
C GLY A 85 1.36 -0.43 -11.67
N GLU A 86 1.15 -1.24 -12.70
CA GLU A 86 0.31 -0.91 -13.83
C GLU A 86 -0.97 -1.75 -13.82
N SER A 87 -1.98 -1.32 -14.59
CA SER A 87 -3.21 -2.09 -14.82
C SER A 87 -3.99 -2.38 -13.53
N MET A 88 -4.10 -1.39 -12.64
CA MET A 88 -4.85 -1.53 -11.40
C MET A 88 -6.28 -2.05 -11.61
N GLY A 89 -6.90 -1.75 -12.75
CA GLY A 89 -8.22 -2.26 -13.09
C GLY A 89 -8.29 -3.79 -13.14
N ASP A 90 -7.16 -4.45 -13.41
CA ASP A 90 -7.10 -5.90 -13.51
C ASP A 90 -6.91 -6.59 -12.15
N TRP A 91 -6.24 -5.93 -11.21
CA TRP A 91 -5.89 -6.56 -9.93
C TRP A 91 -6.45 -5.84 -8.69
N GLY A 92 -7.14 -4.74 -8.88
CA GLY A 92 -7.64 -3.95 -7.75
C GLY A 92 -8.64 -4.70 -6.87
N ASP A 93 -9.57 -5.46 -7.47
CA ASP A 93 -10.51 -6.28 -6.71
C ASP A 93 -9.80 -7.39 -5.95
N LEU A 94 -8.79 -8.00 -6.55
CA LEU A 94 -7.96 -9.03 -5.93
C LEU A 94 -7.25 -8.46 -4.69
N LEU A 95 -6.66 -7.27 -4.83
CA LEU A 95 -6.03 -6.58 -3.71
C LEU A 95 -7.03 -6.29 -2.60
N HIS A 96 -8.16 -5.68 -2.94
CA HIS A 96 -9.19 -5.35 -1.95
C HIS A 96 -9.62 -6.57 -1.15
N ASN A 97 -9.95 -7.66 -1.83
CA ASN A 97 -10.39 -8.89 -1.17
C ASN A 97 -9.33 -9.47 -0.25
N ALA A 98 -8.06 -9.44 -0.67
CA ALA A 98 -6.95 -9.92 0.15
C ALA A 98 -6.74 -9.05 1.39
N ILE A 99 -6.83 -7.73 1.26
CA ILE A 99 -6.68 -6.82 2.40
C ILE A 99 -7.85 -6.94 3.37
N VAL A 100 -9.08 -7.11 2.87
CA VAL A 100 -10.24 -7.36 3.74
C VAL A 100 -10.03 -8.63 4.56
N LYS A 101 -9.61 -9.71 3.93
CA LYS A 101 -9.31 -10.96 4.63
C LYS A 101 -8.23 -10.78 5.69
N TYR A 102 -7.16 -10.08 5.34
CA TYR A 102 -6.08 -9.79 6.28
C TYR A 102 -6.57 -8.94 7.47
N ALA A 103 -7.37 -7.91 7.19
CA ALA A 103 -7.95 -7.06 8.23
C ALA A 103 -8.83 -7.88 9.20
N GLU A 104 -9.65 -8.77 8.66
CA GLU A 104 -10.47 -9.67 9.48
C GLU A 104 -9.61 -10.58 10.36
N GLU A 105 -8.55 -11.18 9.80
CA GLU A 105 -7.62 -12.04 10.53
C GLU A 105 -6.90 -11.29 11.65
N MET A 106 -6.58 -10.02 11.43
CA MET A 106 -5.89 -9.17 12.41
C MET A 106 -6.85 -8.49 13.39
N GLY A 107 -8.16 -8.66 13.22
CA GLY A 107 -9.15 -7.99 14.06
C GLY A 107 -9.28 -6.50 13.80
N ALA A 108 -8.84 -6.02 12.65
CA ALA A 108 -8.96 -4.61 12.30
C ALA A 108 -10.40 -4.29 11.88
N LYS A 109 -10.85 -3.08 12.20
CA LYS A 109 -12.22 -2.63 11.91
C LYS A 109 -12.32 -1.88 10.59
N TRP A 110 -11.23 -1.29 10.13
CA TRP A 110 -11.25 -0.42 8.95
C TRP A 110 -10.07 -0.70 8.05
N ILE A 111 -10.25 -0.32 6.78
CA ILE A 111 -9.18 -0.20 5.79
C ILE A 111 -9.20 1.24 5.31
N GLU A 112 -8.05 1.88 5.34
CA GLU A 112 -7.90 3.26 4.89
C GLU A 112 -6.84 3.35 3.80
N THR A 113 -7.02 4.27 2.87
CA THR A 113 -6.07 4.51 1.81
C THR A 113 -6.19 5.94 1.30
N GLY A 114 -5.08 6.50 0.83
CA GLY A 114 -5.09 7.72 0.05
C GLY A 114 -5.11 7.39 -1.43
N SER A 115 -5.69 8.25 -2.24
CA SER A 115 -5.68 8.06 -3.68
C SER A 115 -5.75 9.38 -4.43
N ARG A 116 -5.40 9.34 -5.71
CA ARG A 116 -5.70 10.44 -6.62
C ARG A 116 -7.20 10.58 -6.77
N ARG A 117 -7.66 11.81 -6.99
CA ARG A 117 -9.07 12.15 -7.12
C ARG A 117 -9.85 11.25 -8.10
N GLY A 118 -9.28 10.97 -9.29
CA GLY A 118 -9.95 10.14 -10.29
C GLY A 118 -10.04 8.67 -9.91
N ILE A 119 -8.99 8.12 -9.30
CA ILE A 119 -8.96 6.71 -8.88
C ILE A 119 -9.94 6.47 -7.74
N GLY A 120 -10.03 7.40 -6.79
CA GLY A 120 -10.98 7.30 -5.68
C GLY A 120 -12.40 7.13 -6.18
N LYS A 121 -12.82 7.98 -7.11
CA LYS A 121 -14.17 7.93 -7.67
C LYS A 121 -14.44 6.67 -8.49
N LEU A 122 -13.47 6.25 -9.31
CA LEU A 122 -13.67 5.12 -10.22
C LEU A 122 -13.52 3.75 -9.56
N PHE A 123 -12.78 3.67 -8.47
CA PHE A 123 -12.42 2.39 -7.87
C PHE A 123 -12.96 2.26 -6.45
N TYR A 124 -12.60 3.15 -5.55
CA TYR A 124 -12.93 2.99 -4.15
C TYR A 124 -14.42 3.15 -3.84
N ASP A 125 -15.11 4.07 -4.52
CA ASP A 125 -16.56 4.23 -4.35
C ASP A 125 -17.29 2.95 -4.74
N ARG A 126 -16.89 2.29 -5.81
CA ARG A 126 -17.47 1.03 -6.28
C ARG A 126 -17.31 -0.09 -5.25
N LEU A 127 -16.21 -0.10 -4.51
CA LEU A 127 -15.90 -1.12 -3.51
C LEU A 127 -16.48 -0.81 -2.13
N GLY A 128 -17.17 0.32 -1.98
CA GLY A 128 -17.78 0.70 -0.70
C GLY A 128 -16.89 1.52 0.20
N TYR A 129 -15.75 1.98 -0.27
CA TYR A 129 -14.94 2.93 0.49
C TYR A 129 -15.63 4.28 0.49
N LYS A 130 -15.56 4.97 1.64
CA LYS A 130 -16.13 6.31 1.80
C LYS A 130 -15.01 7.34 1.87
N ARG A 131 -15.16 8.41 1.10
CA ARG A 131 -14.25 9.54 1.19
C ARG A 131 -14.47 10.24 2.52
N ARG A 132 -13.41 10.41 3.31
CA ARG A 132 -13.50 10.92 4.68
C ARG A 132 -13.02 12.33 4.84
N TYR A 133 -11.91 12.70 4.20
CA TYR A 133 -11.33 14.05 4.32
C TYR A 133 -10.37 14.32 3.17
N GLU A 134 -10.03 15.57 3.01
CA GLU A 134 -8.94 16.01 2.15
C GLU A 134 -7.77 16.41 3.03
N SER A 135 -6.57 16.04 2.60
CA SER A 135 -5.34 16.37 3.33
C SER A 135 -4.59 17.49 2.60
N TYR A 136 -4.12 18.45 3.37
CA TYR A 136 -3.32 19.56 2.86
C TYR A 136 -2.00 19.58 3.60
N SER A 137 -0.93 19.94 2.90
CA SER A 137 0.41 20.01 3.48
C SER A 137 1.05 21.36 3.16
N TYR A 138 1.68 21.94 4.15
CA TYR A 138 2.51 23.14 3.98
C TYR A 138 3.94 22.82 4.42
N GLU A 139 4.91 23.04 3.55
CA GLU A 139 6.30 22.83 3.88
C GLU A 139 6.86 24.06 4.58
N VAL A 140 7.31 23.88 5.82
CA VAL A 140 7.93 24.94 6.59
C VAL A 140 9.32 25.18 6.04
N LYS A 141 9.60 26.43 5.65
CA LYS A 141 10.94 26.82 5.16
C LYS A 141 11.84 27.04 6.36
N CYS A 142 12.85 26.20 6.47
CA CYS A 142 13.92 26.36 7.45
C CYS A 142 15.13 27.02 6.78
N GLU A 143 15.55 28.16 7.28
CA GLU A 143 16.77 28.85 6.84
C GLU A 143 18.00 28.27 7.54
#